data_8c8351a5f1638da9f6cc25a15f149dd0
#
_entry.id   8c8351a5f1638da9f6cc25a15f149dd0
#
_cell.length_a   1.000
_cell.length_b   1.000
_cell.length_c   1.000
_cell.angle_alpha   90.00
_cell.angle_beta   90.00
_cell.angle_gamma   90.00
#
_symmetry.space_group_name_H-M   'P 1'
#
loop_
_entity.id
_entity.type
_entity.pdbx_description
1 polymer ?
#
loop_
_entity_poly.entity_id
_entity_poly.type
_entity_poly.pdbx_seq_one_letter_code
_entity_poly.pdbx_strand_id
1 'polypeptide(L)'
;PVLARRADIPPDLPANAVTKVQRRRLLETLKGLDFPVAGPRPVEDAIITSGGVKVSEVDPKTMESKLTQGLYLAGELLDVDAYTGGFNLQIAWATGRAAGKGAVEFIGAG
;
A
#
# COMPACT_ATOMS: atom_id res chain seq x y z
N PRO A 1 -15.43 -0.40 22.78
CA PRO A 1 -16.06 0.67 23.59
C PRO A 1 -16.13 2.03 22.90
N VAL A 2 -15.13 2.43 22.03
CA VAL A 2 -15.14 3.77 21.40
C VAL A 2 -16.35 3.98 20.49
N LEU A 3 -16.62 3.04 19.59
CA LEU A 3 -17.75 3.11 18.66
C LEU A 3 -19.10 3.11 19.39
N ALA A 4 -19.21 2.28 20.44
CA ALA A 4 -20.42 2.24 21.26
C ALA A 4 -20.69 3.61 21.92
N ARG A 5 -19.67 4.26 22.50
CA ARG A 5 -19.79 5.60 23.08
C ARG A 5 -20.20 6.65 22.03
N ARG A 6 -19.65 6.61 20.81
CA ARG A 6 -20.05 7.52 19.72
C ARG A 6 -21.50 7.31 19.28
N ALA A 7 -22.03 6.11 19.48
CA ALA A 7 -23.43 5.78 19.18
C ALA A 7 -24.39 5.97 20.39
N ASP A 8 -23.92 6.60 21.47
CA ASP A 8 -24.63 6.78 22.73
C ASP A 8 -25.12 5.46 23.35
N ILE A 9 -24.31 4.39 23.23
CA ILE A 9 -24.58 3.10 23.84
C ILE A 9 -23.73 3.00 25.10
N PRO A 10 -24.34 2.93 26.30
CA PRO A 10 -23.60 2.71 27.52
C PRO A 10 -22.80 1.41 27.50
N PRO A 11 -21.60 1.38 28.09
CA PRO A 11 -20.71 0.18 28.02
C PRO A 11 -21.34 -1.03 28.72
N ASP A 12 -22.18 -0.82 29.71
CA ASP A 12 -22.82 -1.86 30.52
C ASP A 12 -24.23 -2.25 30.02
N LEU A 13 -24.67 -1.65 28.89
CA LEU A 13 -25.97 -1.95 28.32
C LEU A 13 -25.96 -3.34 27.66
N PRO A 14 -26.80 -4.28 28.08
CA PRO A 14 -26.94 -5.56 27.43
C PRO A 14 -27.30 -5.42 25.93
N ALA A 15 -26.75 -6.28 25.08
CA ALA A 15 -26.94 -6.18 23.64
C ALA A 15 -28.41 -6.26 23.20
N ASN A 16 -29.23 -7.02 23.92
CA ASN A 16 -30.69 -7.13 23.70
C ASN A 16 -31.45 -5.87 24.09
N ALA A 17 -30.89 -4.99 24.93
CA ALA A 17 -31.49 -3.72 25.32
C ALA A 17 -31.12 -2.56 24.38
N VAL A 18 -30.21 -2.76 23.42
CA VAL A 18 -29.83 -1.73 22.44
C VAL A 18 -31.03 -1.38 21.56
N THR A 19 -31.44 -0.11 21.63
CA THR A 19 -32.59 0.38 20.89
C THR A 19 -32.36 0.47 19.38
N LYS A 20 -33.44 0.55 18.60
CA LYS A 20 -33.38 0.74 17.14
C LYS A 20 -32.63 2.02 16.78
N VAL A 21 -32.76 3.09 17.53
CA VAL A 21 -32.09 4.38 17.33
C VAL A 21 -30.57 4.21 17.53
N GLN A 22 -30.17 3.58 18.64
CA GLN A 22 -28.77 3.33 18.94
C GLN A 22 -28.10 2.43 17.89
N ARG A 23 -28.80 1.38 17.43
CA ARG A 23 -28.30 0.50 16.33
C ARG A 23 -28.10 1.29 15.05
N ARG A 24 -29.03 2.19 14.70
CA ARG A 24 -28.89 3.04 13.52
C ARG A 24 -27.70 3.99 13.65
N ARG A 25 -27.53 4.66 14.80
CA ARG A 25 -26.36 5.52 15.07
C ARG A 25 -25.04 4.74 14.99
N LEU A 26 -25.00 3.53 15.53
CA LEU A 26 -23.83 2.67 15.44
C LEU A 26 -23.49 2.34 13.98
N LEU A 27 -24.48 2.02 13.17
CA LEU A 27 -24.30 1.76 11.74
C LEU A 27 -23.80 2.99 10.99
N GLU A 28 -24.37 4.16 11.27
CA GLU A 28 -23.94 5.44 10.68
C GLU A 28 -22.50 5.78 11.09
N THR A 29 -22.16 5.59 12.36
CA THR A 29 -20.79 5.76 12.87
C THR A 29 -19.79 4.81 12.19
N LEU A 30 -20.16 3.56 11.96
CA LEU A 30 -19.29 2.58 11.27
C LEU A 30 -19.09 2.91 9.80
N LYS A 31 -20.11 3.44 9.13
CA LYS A 31 -20.04 3.79 7.71
C LYS A 31 -19.36 5.13 7.44
N GLY A 32 -19.38 6.05 8.39
CA GLY A 32 -18.80 7.39 8.29
C GLY A 32 -17.94 7.68 9.51
N LEU A 33 -16.91 6.86 9.75
CA LEU A 33 -16.01 7.03 10.89
C LEU A 33 -14.95 8.09 10.55
N ASP A 34 -15.21 9.32 10.97
CA ASP A 34 -14.30 10.44 10.77
C ASP A 34 -13.18 10.44 11.81
N PHE A 35 -11.97 10.61 11.33
CA PHE A 35 -10.78 10.85 12.16
C PHE A 35 -10.21 12.23 11.83
N PRO A 36 -10.09 13.14 12.79
CA PRO A 36 -9.36 14.39 12.57
C PRO A 36 -7.88 14.06 12.36
N VAL A 37 -7.31 14.46 11.22
CA VAL A 37 -5.89 14.30 10.93
C VAL A 37 -5.20 15.61 11.29
N ALA A 38 -4.29 15.57 12.27
CA ALA A 38 -3.55 16.74 12.72
C ALA A 38 -2.39 17.11 11.77
N GLY A 39 -1.89 16.14 10.99
CA GLY A 39 -0.79 16.34 10.04
C GLY A 39 -0.11 15.01 9.68
N PRO A 40 0.85 15.05 8.76
CA PRO A 40 1.67 13.89 8.46
C PRO A 40 2.60 13.56 9.65
N ARG A 41 3.00 12.31 9.75
CA ARG A 41 4.05 11.89 10.67
C ARG A 41 5.43 12.32 10.15
N PRO A 42 6.46 12.33 10.99
CA PRO A 42 7.84 12.56 10.54
C PRO A 42 8.26 11.60 9.44
N VAL A 43 9.15 12.07 8.55
CA VAL A 43 9.63 11.26 7.39
C VAL A 43 10.32 9.98 7.84
N GLU A 44 10.93 9.99 9.01
CA GLU A 44 11.61 8.84 9.63
C GLU A 44 10.64 7.68 9.94
N ASP A 45 9.35 7.98 10.05
CA ASP A 45 8.28 6.99 10.26
C ASP A 45 7.73 6.40 8.96
N ALA A 46 8.22 6.83 7.79
CA ALA A 46 7.76 6.34 6.50
C ALA A 46 8.15 4.86 6.31
N ILE A 47 7.16 4.04 5.94
CA ILE A 47 7.37 2.60 5.67
C ILE A 47 7.95 2.41 4.28
N ILE A 48 7.57 3.26 3.33
CA ILE A 48 8.04 3.28 1.94
C ILE A 48 8.22 4.72 1.48
N THR A 49 9.04 4.91 0.46
CA THR A 49 9.16 6.18 -0.26
C THR A 49 8.28 6.14 -1.52
N SER A 50 7.73 7.30 -1.92
CA SER A 50 7.04 7.47 -3.20
C SER A 50 7.94 8.19 -4.17
N GLY A 51 7.90 7.79 -5.45
CA GLY A 51 8.79 8.28 -6.50
C GLY A 51 9.83 7.24 -6.91
N GLY A 52 10.63 7.57 -7.91
CA GLY A 52 11.65 6.66 -8.45
C GLY A 52 11.76 6.75 -9.97
N VAL A 53 12.32 5.71 -10.58
CA VAL A 53 12.40 5.60 -12.05
C VAL A 53 11.01 5.32 -12.60
N LYS A 54 10.59 6.14 -13.58
CA LYS A 54 9.27 5.99 -14.21
C LYS A 54 9.13 4.61 -14.85
N VAL A 55 8.07 3.89 -14.51
CA VAL A 55 7.80 2.56 -15.06
C VAL A 55 7.64 2.54 -16.59
N SER A 56 7.24 3.68 -17.19
CA SER A 56 7.18 3.82 -18.65
C SER A 56 8.53 3.76 -19.34
N GLU A 57 9.62 4.03 -18.61
CA GLU A 57 11.01 4.01 -19.08
C GLU A 57 11.67 2.64 -18.93
N VAL A 58 10.94 1.64 -18.43
CA VAL A 58 11.43 0.28 -18.20
C VAL A 58 10.61 -0.72 -18.98
N ASP A 59 11.24 -1.73 -19.57
CA ASP A 59 10.53 -2.83 -20.21
C ASP A 59 9.90 -3.75 -19.16
N PRO A 60 8.58 -3.98 -19.17
CA PRO A 60 7.91 -4.73 -18.11
C PRO A 60 8.20 -6.24 -18.11
N LYS A 61 8.81 -6.77 -19.17
CA LYS A 61 9.16 -8.20 -19.28
C LYS A 61 10.55 -8.49 -18.78
N THR A 62 11.50 -7.62 -19.13
CA THR A 62 12.94 -7.81 -18.83
C THR A 62 13.43 -6.93 -17.70
N MET A 63 12.68 -5.88 -17.34
CA MET A 63 13.10 -4.81 -16.43
C MET A 63 14.31 -4.03 -16.93
N GLU A 64 14.62 -4.10 -18.24
CA GLU A 64 15.67 -3.30 -18.87
C GLU A 64 15.20 -1.85 -19.07
N SER A 65 16.09 -0.91 -18.85
CA SER A 65 15.85 0.49 -19.18
C SER A 65 15.69 0.67 -20.68
N LYS A 66 14.63 1.35 -21.10
CA LYS A 66 14.43 1.75 -22.51
C LYS A 66 15.36 2.88 -22.95
N LEU A 67 16.01 3.55 -22.00
CA LEU A 67 16.91 4.68 -22.25
C LEU A 67 18.38 4.26 -22.29
N THR A 68 18.73 3.18 -21.61
CA THR A 68 20.11 2.72 -21.47
C THR A 68 20.16 1.21 -21.59
N GLN A 69 20.73 0.72 -22.68
CA GLN A 69 20.89 -0.71 -22.93
C GLN A 69 21.79 -1.38 -21.87
N GLY A 70 21.41 -2.57 -21.42
CA GLY A 70 22.14 -3.33 -20.42
C GLY A 70 21.94 -2.85 -18.97
N LEU A 71 21.11 -1.81 -18.74
CA LEU A 71 20.75 -1.34 -17.41
C LEU A 71 19.42 -1.95 -16.99
N TYR A 72 19.41 -2.70 -15.90
CA TYR A 72 18.22 -3.34 -15.34
C TYR A 72 17.84 -2.70 -14.02
N LEU A 73 16.54 -2.48 -13.81
CA LEU A 73 15.99 -1.76 -12.68
C LEU A 73 14.90 -2.60 -12.00
N ALA A 74 14.91 -2.68 -10.66
CA ALA A 74 13.95 -3.50 -9.94
C ALA A 74 13.65 -2.97 -8.53
N GLY A 75 12.58 -3.43 -7.94
CA GLY A 75 12.20 -3.12 -6.57
C GLY A 75 11.75 -1.68 -6.38
N GLU A 76 12.02 -1.13 -5.20
CA GLU A 76 11.60 0.22 -4.79
C GLU A 76 12.37 1.36 -5.49
N LEU A 77 13.32 1.03 -6.35
CA LEU A 77 13.95 1.99 -7.25
C LEU A 77 13.00 2.46 -8.35
N LEU A 78 12.01 1.65 -8.69
CA LEU A 78 10.93 1.97 -9.62
C LEU A 78 9.89 2.87 -8.93
N ASP A 79 9.31 3.80 -9.70
CA ASP A 79 8.17 4.61 -9.24
C ASP A 79 6.89 3.75 -9.16
N VAL A 80 6.90 2.85 -8.19
CA VAL A 80 5.79 1.95 -7.85
C VAL A 80 5.68 1.84 -6.35
N ASP A 81 4.54 2.23 -5.82
CA ASP A 81 4.18 2.04 -4.43
C ASP A 81 2.80 1.38 -4.30
N ALA A 82 2.67 0.47 -3.38
CA ALA A 82 1.44 -0.25 -3.11
C ALA A 82 1.07 -0.15 -1.63
N TYR A 83 -0.19 -0.44 -1.33
CA TYR A 83 -0.65 -0.47 0.06
C TYR A 83 0.16 -1.46 0.90
N THR A 84 0.27 -1.17 2.20
CA THR A 84 0.88 -2.08 3.16
C THR A 84 0.17 -3.45 3.15
N GLY A 85 0.93 -4.54 3.37
CA GLY A 85 0.38 -5.90 3.32
C GLY A 85 1.24 -6.86 2.48
N GLY A 86 2.52 -6.52 2.23
CA GLY A 86 3.46 -7.38 1.49
C GLY A 86 3.51 -7.13 -0.02
N PHE A 87 2.65 -6.27 -0.55
CA PHE A 87 2.61 -5.98 -1.99
C PHE A 87 3.91 -5.37 -2.51
N ASN A 88 4.53 -4.46 -1.77
CA ASN A 88 5.81 -3.85 -2.17
C ASN A 88 6.94 -4.88 -2.23
N LEU A 89 6.99 -5.81 -1.27
CA LEU A 89 7.93 -6.94 -1.31
C LEU A 89 7.67 -7.86 -2.50
N GLN A 90 6.41 -8.14 -2.81
CA GLN A 90 6.06 -8.96 -3.98
C GLN A 90 6.48 -8.29 -5.28
N ILE A 91 6.31 -6.98 -5.41
CA ILE A 91 6.78 -6.19 -6.56
C ILE A 91 8.31 -6.28 -6.64
N ALA A 92 9.01 -6.09 -5.52
CA ALA A 92 10.47 -6.16 -5.48
C ALA A 92 11.00 -7.53 -5.92
N TRP A 93 10.42 -8.62 -5.45
CA TRP A 93 10.81 -9.98 -5.84
C TRP A 93 10.49 -10.29 -7.30
N ALA A 94 9.30 -9.91 -7.76
CA ALA A 94 8.88 -10.17 -9.14
C ALA A 94 9.77 -9.42 -10.15
N THR A 95 10.00 -8.12 -9.91
CA THR A 95 10.84 -7.28 -10.77
C THR A 95 12.30 -7.67 -10.67
N GLY A 96 12.82 -8.00 -9.49
CA GLY A 96 14.19 -8.51 -9.31
C GLY A 96 14.43 -9.82 -10.06
N ARG A 97 13.47 -10.75 -10.03
CA ARG A 97 13.54 -12.00 -10.82
C ARG A 97 13.52 -11.74 -12.31
N ALA A 98 12.68 -10.84 -12.79
CA ALA A 98 12.59 -10.48 -14.21
C ALA A 98 13.88 -9.81 -14.68
N ALA A 99 14.42 -8.87 -13.91
CA ALA A 99 15.69 -8.19 -14.19
C ALA A 99 16.86 -9.18 -14.28
N GLY A 100 16.95 -10.10 -13.31
CA GLY A 100 18.01 -11.13 -13.32
C GLY A 100 17.95 -12.04 -14.54
N LYS A 101 16.76 -12.46 -14.96
CA LYS A 101 16.57 -13.24 -16.19
C LYS A 101 16.97 -12.45 -17.43
N GLY A 102 16.47 -11.21 -17.55
CA GLY A 102 16.79 -10.34 -18.69
C GLY A 102 18.31 -10.08 -18.80
N ALA A 103 18.98 -9.83 -17.69
CA ALA A 103 20.42 -9.61 -17.66
C ALA A 103 21.22 -10.84 -18.14
N VAL A 104 20.82 -12.04 -17.72
CA VAL A 104 21.46 -13.30 -18.16
C VAL A 104 21.25 -13.53 -19.65
N GLU A 105 20.05 -13.31 -20.16
CA GLU A 105 19.72 -13.43 -21.58
C GLU A 105 20.53 -12.43 -22.43
N PHE A 106 20.68 -11.20 -21.95
CA PHE A 106 21.49 -10.17 -22.60
C PHE A 106 22.97 -10.55 -22.68
N ILE A 107 23.58 -11.06 -21.60
CA ILE A 107 24.97 -11.49 -21.57
C ILE A 107 25.19 -12.74 -22.45
N GLY A 108 24.21 -13.66 -22.48
CA GLY A 108 24.30 -14.88 -23.28
C GLY A 108 24.08 -14.68 -24.80
N ALA A 109 23.56 -13.51 -25.21
CA ALA A 109 23.32 -13.15 -26.60
C ALA A 109 24.51 -12.41 -27.27
N GLY A 110 25.53 -12.02 -26.52
CA GLY A 110 26.76 -11.36 -26.98
C GLY A 110 27.91 -12.34 -27.04
#